data_35e2ccc72ec3d34ca720d2aea9ceb305
#
_entry.id   35e2ccc72ec3d34ca720d2aea9ceb305
#
_cell.length_a   1.000
_cell.length_b   1.000
_cell.length_c   1.000
_cell.angle_alpha   90.00
_cell.angle_beta   90.00
_cell.angle_gamma   90.00
#
_symmetry.space_group_name_H-M   'P 1'
#
loop_
_entity.id
_entity.type
_entity.pdbx_description
1 polymer ?
#
loop_
_entity_poly.entity_id
_entity_poly.type
_entity_poly.pdbx_seq_one_letter_code
_entity_poly.pdbx_strand_id
1 'polypeptide(L)'
;VKGGHLSNLPPQAKAVLDELHGGSPASYAIRFAAGFEGILMVLSGMSTPEQMQDNIAFMKDFRPLDPQERAAVDRVQAIFHGMHLIPCTSCRYCVDGCPQHIAIPNLFALMNTKQLYRDWNADFYYEAVHTGPGRKASDCIRCGQCERICPQHLPIRQLLVDVAKEFEKPQA
;
A
#
# COMPACT_ATOMS: atom_id res chain seq x y z
N VAL A 1 9.19 -2.48 4.22
CA VAL A 1 8.39 -1.29 3.87
C VAL A 1 6.98 -1.75 3.51
N LYS A 2 5.94 -1.03 3.93
CA LYS A 2 4.53 -1.39 3.65
C LYS A 2 4.17 -2.84 4.06
N GLY A 3 4.62 -3.32 5.24
CA GLY A 3 4.30 -4.67 5.72
C GLY A 3 4.80 -5.81 4.85
N GLY A 4 5.88 -5.62 4.08
CA GLY A 4 6.43 -6.62 3.18
C GLY A 4 5.85 -6.63 1.76
N HIS A 5 4.88 -5.79 1.46
CA HIS A 5 4.26 -5.75 0.11
C HIS A 5 5.26 -5.49 -1.03
N LEU A 6 6.36 -4.78 -0.77
CA LEU A 6 7.40 -4.56 -1.78
C LEU A 6 8.27 -5.80 -2.05
N SER A 7 8.20 -6.84 -1.24
CA SER A 7 8.84 -8.13 -1.54
C SER A 7 7.95 -9.05 -2.38
N ASN A 8 6.64 -8.77 -2.44
CA ASN A 8 5.66 -9.52 -3.23
C ASN A 8 4.94 -8.56 -4.19
N LEU A 9 5.64 -8.19 -5.26
CA LEU A 9 5.14 -7.23 -6.24
C LEU A 9 4.02 -7.81 -7.12
N PRO A 10 3.11 -6.95 -7.63
CA PRO A 10 2.20 -7.34 -8.70
C PRO A 10 2.98 -7.89 -9.92
N PRO A 11 2.41 -8.85 -10.68
CA PRO A 11 3.13 -9.53 -11.77
C PRO A 11 3.78 -8.58 -12.77
N GLN A 12 3.10 -7.49 -13.13
CA GLN A 12 3.62 -6.48 -14.07
C GLN A 12 4.86 -5.75 -13.52
N ALA A 13 4.85 -5.40 -12.23
CA ALA A 13 5.98 -4.75 -11.58
C ALA A 13 7.14 -5.73 -11.35
N LYS A 14 6.82 -7.00 -11.02
CA LYS A 14 7.83 -8.05 -10.87
C LYS A 14 8.55 -8.31 -12.18
N ALA A 15 7.83 -8.40 -13.30
CA ALA A 15 8.42 -8.64 -14.62
C ALA A 15 9.51 -7.61 -14.98
N VAL A 16 9.34 -6.33 -14.57
CA VAL A 16 10.36 -5.30 -14.81
C VAL A 16 11.67 -5.61 -14.07
N LEU A 17 11.59 -6.14 -12.85
CA LEU A 17 12.77 -6.49 -12.07
C LEU A 17 13.38 -7.83 -12.53
N ASP A 18 12.56 -8.74 -13.05
CA ASP A 18 13.03 -10.03 -13.60
C ASP A 18 13.87 -9.84 -14.90
N GLU A 19 13.75 -8.67 -15.57
CA GLU A 19 14.65 -8.30 -16.68
C GLU A 19 16.10 -8.03 -16.21
N LEU A 20 16.29 -7.75 -14.92
CA LEU A 20 17.60 -7.52 -14.34
C LEU A 20 18.23 -8.83 -13.87
N HIS A 21 19.56 -8.94 -13.97
CA HIS A 21 20.28 -10.16 -13.64
C HIS A 21 20.65 -10.26 -12.16
N GLY A 22 19.64 -10.38 -11.30
CA GLY A 22 19.90 -10.78 -9.94
C GLY A 22 19.32 -9.90 -8.85
N GLY A 23 18.86 -10.55 -7.84
CA GLY A 23 18.29 -9.98 -6.62
C GLY A 23 16.79 -10.19 -6.54
N SER A 24 16.34 -10.39 -5.33
CA SER A 24 14.92 -10.43 -5.01
C SER A 24 14.29 -9.04 -5.12
N PRO A 25 12.96 -8.90 -5.27
CA PRO A 25 12.29 -7.61 -5.14
C PRO A 25 12.63 -6.89 -3.82
N ALA A 26 12.84 -7.64 -2.73
CA ALA A 26 13.29 -7.11 -1.45
C ALA A 26 14.67 -6.46 -1.54
N SER A 27 15.60 -7.05 -2.30
CA SER A 27 16.95 -6.49 -2.49
C SER A 27 16.91 -5.11 -3.12
N TYR A 28 16.11 -4.92 -4.18
CA TYR A 28 15.94 -3.60 -4.82
C TYR A 28 15.29 -2.59 -3.87
N ALA A 29 14.25 -2.99 -3.13
CA ALA A 29 13.56 -2.11 -2.20
C ALA A 29 14.46 -1.63 -1.03
N ILE A 30 15.24 -2.54 -0.45
CA ILE A 30 16.15 -2.24 0.67
C ILE A 30 17.35 -1.43 0.18
N ARG A 31 17.97 -1.81 -0.95
CA ARG A 31 19.10 -1.09 -1.54
C ARG A 31 18.70 0.32 -2.02
N PHE A 32 17.48 0.48 -2.51
CA PHE A 32 16.91 1.80 -2.83
C PHE A 32 16.88 2.68 -1.57
N ALA A 33 16.31 2.18 -0.47
CA ALA A 33 16.22 2.94 0.78
C ALA A 33 17.59 3.21 1.40
N ALA A 34 18.49 2.22 1.41
CA ALA A 34 19.83 2.33 1.98
C ALA A 34 20.76 3.23 1.15
N GLY A 35 20.46 3.44 -0.12
CA GLY A 35 21.26 4.24 -1.04
C GLY A 35 21.09 5.77 -0.91
N PHE A 36 20.17 6.24 -0.06
CA PHE A 36 20.04 7.67 0.20
C PHE A 36 21.13 8.17 1.17
N GLU A 37 21.69 9.32 0.87
CA GLU A 37 22.64 9.97 1.76
C GLU A 37 21.99 10.26 3.13
N GLY A 38 22.73 10.05 4.19
CA GLY A 38 22.27 10.28 5.57
C GLY A 38 21.43 9.15 6.17
N ILE A 39 21.14 8.07 5.45
CA ILE A 39 20.48 6.88 6.00
C ILE A 39 21.51 6.07 6.81
N LEU A 40 21.29 5.99 8.12
CA LEU A 40 22.13 5.20 9.02
C LEU A 40 21.78 3.71 8.98
N MET A 41 20.48 3.39 8.89
CA MET A 41 19.99 2.01 9.00
C MET A 41 18.66 1.85 8.24
N VAL A 42 18.46 0.69 7.63
CA VAL A 42 17.17 0.27 7.07
C VAL A 42 16.67 -0.93 7.87
N LEU A 43 15.47 -0.80 8.45
CA LEU A 43 14.83 -1.89 9.18
C LEU A 43 14.07 -2.80 8.19
N SER A 44 14.33 -4.08 8.25
CA SER A 44 13.65 -5.10 7.46
C SER A 44 12.83 -6.02 8.36
N GLY A 45 11.55 -6.24 8.02
CA GLY A 45 10.67 -7.20 8.71
C GLY A 45 10.77 -8.58 8.08
N MET A 46 11.75 -9.37 8.48
CA MET A 46 11.95 -10.75 8.05
C MET A 46 11.22 -11.70 9.00
N SER A 47 10.55 -12.70 8.45
CA SER A 47 9.82 -13.72 9.22
C SER A 47 10.30 -15.14 8.97
N THR A 48 11.22 -15.35 8.01
CA THR A 48 11.82 -16.65 7.72
C THR A 48 13.34 -16.58 7.60
N PRO A 49 14.06 -17.69 7.85
CA PRO A 49 15.51 -17.76 7.66
C PRO A 49 15.95 -17.43 6.23
N GLU A 50 15.17 -17.83 5.22
CA GLU A 50 15.48 -17.58 3.81
C GLU A 50 15.46 -16.08 3.49
N GLN A 51 14.47 -15.33 4.02
CA GLN A 51 14.40 -13.87 3.88
C GLN A 51 15.58 -13.18 4.55
N MET A 52 16.02 -13.70 5.70
CA MET A 52 17.20 -13.18 6.39
C MET A 52 18.47 -13.45 5.59
N GLN A 53 18.63 -14.67 5.05
CA GLN A 53 19.78 -15.03 4.21
C GLN A 53 19.85 -14.17 2.96
N ASP A 54 18.71 -13.97 2.27
CA ASP A 54 18.62 -13.09 1.10
C ASP A 54 19.05 -11.66 1.46
N ASN A 55 18.49 -11.07 2.53
CA ASN A 55 18.86 -9.72 2.95
C ASN A 55 20.35 -9.59 3.34
N ILE A 56 20.91 -10.57 4.04
CA ILE A 56 22.34 -10.56 4.40
C ILE A 56 23.20 -10.67 3.14
N ALA A 57 22.81 -11.48 2.17
CA ALA A 57 23.60 -11.72 0.96
C ALA A 57 23.90 -10.44 0.19
N PHE A 58 22.91 -9.55 0.01
CA PHE A 58 23.11 -8.30 -0.72
C PHE A 58 23.55 -7.12 0.16
N MET A 59 23.28 -7.16 1.48
CA MET A 59 23.70 -6.08 2.40
C MET A 59 25.12 -6.25 2.93
N LYS A 60 25.66 -7.47 2.96
CA LYS A 60 27.03 -7.73 3.40
C LYS A 60 28.08 -6.97 2.56
N ASP A 61 27.87 -6.93 1.26
CA ASP A 61 28.68 -6.20 0.29
C ASP A 61 27.82 -5.12 -0.39
N PHE A 62 27.26 -4.22 0.42
CA PHE A 62 26.29 -3.24 -0.01
C PHE A 62 26.78 -2.42 -1.21
N ARG A 63 25.95 -2.36 -2.24
CA ARG A 63 26.11 -1.48 -3.40
C ARG A 63 24.81 -0.72 -3.62
N PRO A 64 24.85 0.61 -3.77
CA PRO A 64 23.69 1.37 -4.21
C PRO A 64 23.15 0.84 -5.52
N LEU A 65 21.90 1.13 -5.83
CA LEU A 65 21.35 0.80 -7.15
C LEU A 65 22.14 1.51 -8.24
N ASP A 66 22.54 0.76 -9.26
CA ASP A 66 23.14 1.32 -10.45
C ASP A 66 22.09 2.07 -11.31
N PRO A 67 22.51 2.79 -12.38
CA PRO A 67 21.57 3.54 -13.22
C PRO A 67 20.51 2.66 -13.90
N GLN A 68 20.83 1.41 -14.28
CA GLN A 68 19.88 0.49 -14.90
C GLN A 68 18.86 -0.02 -13.90
N GLU A 69 19.30 -0.41 -12.71
CA GLU A 69 18.45 -0.81 -11.59
C GLU A 69 17.54 0.34 -11.14
N ARG A 70 18.07 1.57 -11.11
CA ARG A 70 17.31 2.78 -10.80
C ARG A 70 16.20 3.02 -11.83
N ALA A 71 16.52 2.94 -13.10
CA ALA A 71 15.54 3.07 -14.18
C ALA A 71 14.44 1.99 -14.10
N ALA A 72 14.79 0.76 -13.71
CA ALA A 72 13.80 -0.31 -13.49
C ALA A 72 12.88 0.00 -12.29
N VAL A 73 13.41 0.53 -11.19
CA VAL A 73 12.60 1.00 -10.05
C VAL A 73 11.68 2.13 -10.46
N ASP A 74 12.11 3.09 -11.28
CA ASP A 74 11.27 4.17 -11.80
C ASP A 74 10.13 3.63 -12.68
N ARG A 75 10.39 2.59 -13.50
CA ARG A 75 9.35 1.87 -14.26
C ARG A 75 8.35 1.19 -13.33
N VAL A 76 8.81 0.56 -12.26
CA VAL A 76 7.93 -0.04 -11.24
C VAL A 76 7.06 1.03 -10.58
N GLN A 77 7.61 2.18 -10.23
CA GLN A 77 6.83 3.30 -9.70
C GLN A 77 5.76 3.79 -10.69
N ALA A 78 6.10 3.90 -11.97
CA ALA A 78 5.15 4.29 -13.01
C ALA A 78 3.98 3.30 -13.12
N ILE A 79 4.26 1.98 -13.00
CA ILE A 79 3.21 0.95 -12.97
C ILE A 79 2.28 1.17 -11.77
N PHE A 80 2.80 1.40 -10.56
CA PHE A 80 1.97 1.67 -9.39
C PHE A 80 1.13 2.94 -9.55
N HIS A 81 1.70 4.01 -10.11
CA HIS A 81 0.97 5.25 -10.37
C HIS A 81 -0.16 5.06 -11.40
N GLY A 82 0.02 4.17 -12.39
CA GLY A 82 -0.99 3.83 -13.38
C GLY A 82 -2.14 2.95 -12.87
N MET A 83 -2.05 2.41 -11.65
CA MET A 83 -3.06 1.49 -11.11
C MET A 83 -4.30 2.18 -10.52
N HIS A 84 -4.47 3.49 -10.71
CA HIS A 84 -5.63 4.26 -10.23
C HIS A 84 -5.99 4.04 -8.76
N LEU A 85 -4.99 3.91 -7.91
CA LEU A 85 -5.18 3.75 -6.48
C LEU A 85 -5.72 5.03 -5.86
N ILE A 86 -6.40 4.90 -4.73
CA ILE A 86 -6.88 6.05 -3.95
C ILE A 86 -5.67 6.75 -3.33
N PRO A 87 -5.31 8.01 -3.72
CA PRO A 87 -4.12 8.69 -3.25
C PRO A 87 -4.31 9.31 -1.86
N CYS A 88 -4.80 8.51 -0.91
CA CYS A 88 -5.01 8.92 0.46
C CYS A 88 -3.69 8.93 1.24
N THR A 89 -3.33 10.06 1.84
CA THR A 89 -2.11 10.24 2.65
C THR A 89 -2.26 9.80 4.10
N SER A 90 -3.42 9.29 4.49
CA SER A 90 -3.74 8.85 5.86
C SER A 90 -3.56 9.93 6.93
N CYS A 91 -3.75 11.20 6.58
CA CYS A 91 -3.64 12.34 7.51
C CYS A 91 -4.73 12.36 8.60
N ARG A 92 -5.84 11.61 8.43
CA ARG A 92 -6.95 11.37 9.36
C ARG A 92 -7.85 12.56 9.65
N TYR A 93 -7.66 13.74 9.05
CA TYR A 93 -8.50 14.92 9.30
C TYR A 93 -10.00 14.64 9.04
N CYS A 94 -10.32 13.74 8.11
CA CYS A 94 -11.69 13.35 7.78
C CYS A 94 -12.36 12.44 8.82
N VAL A 95 -11.62 11.88 9.78
CA VAL A 95 -12.15 10.90 10.75
C VAL A 95 -12.89 11.62 11.89
N ASP A 96 -12.26 12.62 12.48
CA ASP A 96 -12.77 13.32 13.66
C ASP A 96 -14.08 14.08 13.37
N GLY A 97 -14.24 14.58 12.13
CA GLY A 97 -15.44 15.28 11.68
C GLY A 97 -16.52 14.35 11.09
N CYS A 98 -16.32 13.03 11.07
CA CYS A 98 -17.31 12.11 10.51
C CYS A 98 -18.41 11.76 11.53
N PRO A 99 -19.70 12.12 11.29
CA PRO A 99 -20.78 11.80 12.23
C PRO A 99 -20.99 10.30 12.43
N GLN A 100 -20.61 9.48 11.43
CA GLN A 100 -20.69 8.03 11.46
C GLN A 100 -19.39 7.37 11.95
N HIS A 101 -18.39 8.16 12.32
CA HIS A 101 -17.09 7.65 12.78
C HIS A 101 -16.44 6.63 11.85
N ILE A 102 -16.66 6.77 10.53
CA ILE A 102 -16.07 5.87 9.52
C ILE A 102 -14.56 6.07 9.49
N ALA A 103 -13.81 4.97 9.58
CA ALA A 103 -12.35 4.96 9.52
C ALA A 103 -11.85 5.13 8.07
N ILE A 104 -12.24 6.21 7.39
CA ILE A 104 -12.07 6.47 5.96
C ILE A 104 -10.67 6.13 5.44
N PRO A 105 -9.55 6.60 6.06
CA PRO A 105 -8.21 6.28 5.56
C PRO A 105 -7.87 4.80 5.62
N ASN A 106 -8.38 4.09 6.64
CA ASN A 106 -8.18 2.65 6.79
C ASN A 106 -8.91 1.88 5.68
N LEU A 107 -10.17 2.25 5.40
CA LEU A 107 -10.95 1.62 4.34
C LEU A 107 -10.31 1.85 2.96
N PHE A 108 -9.78 3.05 2.70
CA PHE A 108 -9.05 3.35 1.46
C PHE A 108 -7.74 2.57 1.34
N ALA A 109 -7.02 2.39 2.46
CA ALA A 109 -5.83 1.56 2.48
C ALA A 109 -6.14 0.10 2.16
N LEU A 110 -7.23 -0.45 2.72
CA LEU A 110 -7.69 -1.82 2.41
C LEU A 110 -8.08 -1.96 0.93
N MET A 111 -8.82 -0.99 0.38
CA MET A 111 -9.18 -0.97 -1.04
C MET A 111 -7.94 -1.02 -1.93
N ASN A 112 -6.95 -0.16 -1.66
CA ASN A 112 -5.69 -0.16 -2.38
C ASN A 112 -4.92 -1.48 -2.24
N THR A 113 -4.88 -2.05 -1.05
CA THR A 113 -4.20 -3.33 -0.79
C THR A 113 -4.87 -4.46 -1.58
N LYS A 114 -6.20 -4.52 -1.56
CA LYS A 114 -6.96 -5.53 -2.32
C LYS A 114 -6.74 -5.40 -3.82
N GLN A 115 -6.76 -4.17 -4.35
CA GLN A 115 -6.51 -3.90 -5.77
C GLN A 115 -5.09 -4.28 -6.21
N LEU A 116 -4.08 -3.95 -5.39
CA LEU A 116 -2.68 -4.20 -5.70
C LEU A 116 -2.28 -5.68 -5.59
N TYR A 117 -2.73 -6.34 -4.52
CA TYR A 117 -2.17 -7.63 -4.11
C TYR A 117 -3.21 -8.75 -4.11
N ARG A 118 -4.48 -8.45 -4.39
CA ARG A 118 -5.61 -9.39 -4.24
C ARG A 118 -5.61 -10.07 -2.87
N ASP A 119 -5.21 -9.30 -1.85
CA ASP A 119 -5.04 -9.79 -0.49
C ASP A 119 -6.41 -10.10 0.12
N TRP A 120 -6.67 -11.38 0.36
CA TRP A 120 -7.90 -11.86 1.00
C TRP A 120 -8.06 -11.36 2.44
N ASN A 121 -6.95 -11.07 3.14
CA ASN A 121 -6.99 -10.48 4.48
C ASN A 121 -7.68 -9.12 4.50
N ALA A 122 -7.72 -8.39 3.37
CA ALA A 122 -8.39 -7.10 3.30
C ALA A 122 -9.87 -7.21 3.69
N ASP A 123 -10.56 -8.29 3.29
CA ASP A 123 -11.96 -8.54 3.65
C ASP A 123 -12.11 -8.76 5.15
N PHE A 124 -11.25 -9.59 5.75
CA PHE A 124 -11.23 -9.81 7.20
C PHE A 124 -10.97 -8.52 7.98
N TYR A 125 -9.97 -7.73 7.58
CA TYR A 125 -9.68 -6.46 8.25
C TYR A 125 -10.81 -5.43 8.06
N TYR A 126 -11.49 -5.45 6.92
CA TYR A 126 -12.67 -4.62 6.71
C TYR A 126 -13.75 -4.98 7.74
N GLU A 127 -14.18 -6.23 7.80
CA GLU A 127 -15.29 -6.69 8.64
C GLU A 127 -14.97 -6.70 10.13
N ALA A 128 -13.81 -7.27 10.50
CA ALA A 128 -13.50 -7.56 11.90
C ALA A 128 -12.76 -6.44 12.64
N VAL A 129 -12.03 -5.58 11.92
CA VAL A 129 -11.13 -4.61 12.56
C VAL A 129 -11.56 -3.16 12.35
N HIS A 130 -11.92 -2.78 11.12
CA HIS A 130 -12.11 -1.36 10.78
C HIS A 130 -13.56 -0.95 10.68
N THR A 131 -14.49 -1.90 10.53
CA THR A 131 -15.91 -1.62 10.52
C THR A 131 -16.58 -2.29 11.72
N GLY A 132 -17.58 -1.62 12.24
CA GLY A 132 -18.45 -2.12 13.29
C GLY A 132 -19.85 -1.59 13.01
N PRO A 133 -20.84 -1.81 13.87
CA PRO A 133 -22.17 -1.28 13.69
C PRO A 133 -22.14 0.23 13.44
N GLY A 134 -22.71 0.69 12.33
CA GLY A 134 -22.77 2.10 11.94
C GLY A 134 -21.46 2.71 11.44
N ARG A 135 -20.44 1.91 11.10
CA ARG A 135 -19.12 2.41 10.65
C ARG A 135 -18.66 1.84 9.31
N LYS A 136 -19.54 1.15 8.60
CA LYS A 136 -19.26 0.64 7.26
C LYS A 136 -19.19 1.77 6.25
N ALA A 137 -18.62 1.52 5.08
CA ALA A 137 -18.59 2.50 4.00
C ALA A 137 -20.01 2.88 3.55
N SER A 138 -20.94 1.93 3.54
CA SER A 138 -22.36 2.15 3.21
C SER A 138 -23.13 2.98 4.24
N ASP A 139 -22.65 3.08 5.48
CA ASP A 139 -23.27 3.91 6.53
C ASP A 139 -23.04 5.42 6.31
N CYS A 140 -22.33 5.79 5.23
CA CYS A 140 -22.05 7.17 4.90
C CYS A 140 -23.34 7.95 4.58
N ILE A 141 -23.68 8.92 5.43
CA ILE A 141 -24.83 9.81 5.26
C ILE A 141 -24.61 10.93 4.22
N ARG A 142 -23.48 10.93 3.52
CA ARG A 142 -23.12 11.85 2.43
C ARG A 142 -23.08 13.34 2.83
N CYS A 143 -22.82 13.67 4.09
CA CYS A 143 -22.78 15.06 4.59
C CYS A 143 -21.67 15.95 4.00
N GLY A 144 -20.62 15.36 3.40
CA GLY A 144 -19.55 16.09 2.72
C GLY A 144 -18.49 16.72 3.62
N GLN A 145 -18.56 16.56 4.95
CA GLN A 145 -17.58 17.18 5.87
C GLN A 145 -16.16 16.69 5.61
N CYS A 146 -16.00 15.38 5.34
CA CYS A 146 -14.72 14.76 5.04
C CYS A 146 -14.06 15.31 3.76
N GLU A 147 -14.83 15.65 2.73
CA GLU A 147 -14.32 16.23 1.49
C GLU A 147 -13.88 17.67 1.67
N ARG A 148 -14.61 18.46 2.47
CA ARG A 148 -14.24 19.86 2.74
C ARG A 148 -12.90 20.00 3.45
N ILE A 149 -12.54 19.03 4.31
CA ILE A 149 -11.31 19.09 5.11
C ILE A 149 -10.17 18.28 4.47
N CYS A 150 -10.42 17.53 3.40
CA CYS A 150 -9.41 16.69 2.76
C CYS A 150 -8.36 17.52 2.01
N PRO A 151 -7.08 17.52 2.43
CA PRO A 151 -6.04 18.28 1.74
C PRO A 151 -5.70 17.72 0.37
N GLN A 152 -6.12 16.48 0.07
CA GLN A 152 -5.95 15.84 -1.24
C GLN A 152 -7.17 16.04 -2.14
N HIS A 153 -8.21 16.73 -1.68
CA HIS A 153 -9.45 16.99 -2.42
C HIS A 153 -10.09 15.72 -3.00
N LEU A 154 -10.00 14.60 -2.27
CA LEU A 154 -10.56 13.33 -2.71
C LEU A 154 -12.09 13.36 -2.73
N PRO A 155 -12.75 12.75 -3.74
CA PRO A 155 -14.19 12.59 -3.78
C PRO A 155 -14.63 11.45 -2.83
N ILE A 156 -14.46 11.67 -1.52
CA ILE A 156 -14.55 10.63 -0.47
C ILE A 156 -15.90 9.94 -0.49
N ARG A 157 -16.99 10.69 -0.70
CA ARG A 157 -18.35 10.13 -0.73
C ARG A 157 -18.54 9.12 -1.87
N GLN A 158 -17.93 9.38 -3.03
CA GLN A 158 -17.97 8.45 -4.16
C GLN A 158 -17.06 7.26 -3.90
N LEU A 159 -15.86 7.50 -3.41
CA LEU A 159 -14.90 6.44 -3.08
C LEU A 159 -15.44 5.47 -2.01
N LEU A 160 -16.22 5.97 -1.03
CA LEU A 160 -16.89 5.11 -0.05
C LEU A 160 -17.97 4.22 -0.70
N VAL A 161 -18.67 4.71 -1.73
CA VAL A 161 -19.59 3.87 -2.51
C VAL A 161 -18.85 2.74 -3.20
N ASP A 162 -17.69 3.01 -3.76
CA ASP A 162 -16.89 2.00 -4.45
C ASP A 162 -16.27 0.99 -3.46
N VAL A 163 -15.85 1.46 -2.28
CA VAL A 163 -15.44 0.59 -1.17
C VAL A 163 -16.59 -0.31 -0.72
N ALA A 164 -17.80 0.22 -0.52
CA ALA A 164 -18.97 -0.57 -0.15
C ALA A 164 -19.28 -1.65 -1.19
N LYS A 165 -19.25 -1.32 -2.48
CA LYS A 165 -19.44 -2.29 -3.57
C LYS A 165 -18.43 -3.43 -3.55
N GLU A 166 -17.18 -3.14 -3.15
CA GLU A 166 -16.13 -4.14 -3.13
C GLU A 166 -16.22 -5.06 -1.92
N PHE A 167 -16.46 -4.50 -0.72
CA PHE A 167 -16.35 -5.23 0.55
C PHE A 167 -17.70 -5.68 1.13
N GLU A 168 -18.81 -5.05 0.76
CA GLU A 168 -20.13 -5.31 1.36
C GLU A 168 -21.04 -6.09 0.41
N LYS A 169 -20.46 -6.97 -0.42
CA LYS A 169 -21.24 -7.87 -1.27
C LYS A 169 -22.04 -8.84 -0.39
N PRO A 170 -23.30 -9.17 -0.76
CA PRO A 170 -23.99 -10.26 -0.10
C PRO A 170 -23.12 -11.51 -0.19
N GLN A 171 -22.87 -12.16 0.94
CA GLN A 171 -22.24 -13.48 0.93
C GLN A 171 -23.19 -14.42 0.20
N ALA A 172 -22.71 -14.99 -0.91
CA ALA A 172 -23.45 -15.94 -1.70
C ALA A 172 -23.58 -17.28 -0.98
#